data_d5af16a62ab1b2098c4c4195fe0e30cc
#
_entry.id   d5af16a62ab1b2098c4c4195fe0e30cc
#
_cell.length_a   1.000
_cell.length_b   1.000
_cell.length_c   1.000
_cell.angle_alpha   90.00
_cell.angle_beta   90.00
_cell.angle_gamma   90.00
#
_symmetry.space_group_name_H-M   'P 1'
#
loop_
_entity.id
_entity.type
_entity.pdbx_description
1 polymer ?
#
loop_
_entity_poly.entity_id
_entity_poly.type
_entity_poly.pdbx_seq_one_letter_code
_entity_poly.pdbx_strand_id
1 'polypeptide(L)'
;MQNKRFFVWLLLAVPFLLGSCSYERVDAGYVGIEVDLYGEGEQSVTPVQGFVWYNSVTTAVYEFPTFVQNSVYSSTEGTSNREFKVTTQDGLSCAFDVSLNYRVEQEKVVSIFKKYRRTLDELSETVIRNYMRQGFNTAASRYTAEDLYQKRETFQSDAEKIIRSLLEPEGFKVEQIVILGTMRLPNSVMQNVEAKVNAKQLSLKKQEELAQAQADAAKKIAETEGYAQSLKIQAEAEAYANKVRQESLTPMLIQQQFIEKWDGKLPIYGEVPKIFKDVSGR
;
A
#
# COMPACT_ATOMS: atom_id res chain seq x y z
N MET A 1 27.51 -83.47 -7.51
CA MET A 1 26.54 -82.61 -8.24
C MET A 1 25.92 -81.51 -7.39
N GLN A 2 26.09 -81.51 -6.06
CA GLN A 2 25.49 -80.58 -5.08
C GLN A 2 26.17 -79.21 -5.07
N ASN A 3 27.49 -79.15 -5.27
CA ASN A 3 28.23 -77.89 -5.25
C ASN A 3 27.93 -76.93 -6.43
N LYS A 4 27.56 -77.45 -7.59
CA LYS A 4 27.20 -76.60 -8.77
C LYS A 4 25.87 -75.83 -8.56
N ARG A 5 24.92 -76.43 -7.84
CA ARG A 5 23.63 -75.78 -7.53
C ARG A 5 23.80 -74.66 -6.50
N PHE A 6 24.68 -74.86 -5.52
CA PHE A 6 24.98 -73.86 -4.55
C PHE A 6 25.68 -72.65 -5.18
N PHE A 7 26.59 -72.86 -6.10
CA PHE A 7 27.29 -71.78 -6.81
C PHE A 7 26.34 -70.99 -7.76
N VAL A 8 25.37 -71.63 -8.36
CA VAL A 8 24.34 -70.97 -9.19
C VAL A 8 23.42 -70.12 -8.33
N TRP A 9 23.02 -70.59 -7.12
CA TRP A 9 22.22 -69.80 -6.19
C TRP A 9 23.02 -68.61 -5.61
N LEU A 10 24.30 -68.77 -5.35
CA LEU A 10 25.20 -67.69 -4.91
C LEU A 10 25.37 -66.66 -6.03
N LEU A 11 25.50 -67.06 -7.26
CA LEU A 11 25.64 -66.17 -8.43
C LEU A 11 24.34 -65.40 -8.75
N LEU A 12 23.18 -65.94 -8.41
CA LEU A 12 21.87 -65.29 -8.54
C LEU A 12 21.56 -64.34 -7.40
N ALA A 13 22.18 -64.53 -6.22
CA ALA A 13 22.01 -63.64 -5.07
C ALA A 13 22.89 -62.35 -5.15
N VAL A 14 24.03 -62.39 -5.87
CA VAL A 14 24.94 -61.24 -6.02
C VAL A 14 24.30 -60.04 -6.71
N PRO A 15 23.55 -60.14 -7.82
CA PRO A 15 22.89 -58.98 -8.43
C PRO A 15 21.77 -58.40 -7.55
N PHE A 16 21.18 -59.19 -6.65
CA PHE A 16 20.15 -58.69 -5.73
C PHE A 16 20.73 -57.84 -4.62
N LEU A 17 21.99 -58.09 -4.20
CA LEU A 17 22.74 -57.30 -3.22
C LEU A 17 23.33 -56.00 -3.84
N LEU A 18 23.63 -55.98 -5.13
CA LEU A 18 24.14 -54.83 -5.86
C LEU A 18 23.04 -53.84 -6.29
N GLY A 19 21.78 -54.24 -6.29
CA GLY A 19 20.65 -53.42 -6.68
C GLY A 19 20.17 -52.42 -5.62
N SER A 20 20.73 -52.42 -4.42
CA SER A 20 20.29 -51.55 -3.33
C SER A 20 21.08 -50.25 -3.21
N CYS A 21 22.18 -50.07 -3.96
CA CYS A 21 22.90 -48.80 -4.01
C CYS A 21 22.16 -47.82 -4.91
N SER A 22 21.72 -46.72 -4.34
CA SER A 22 21.13 -45.57 -5.03
C SER A 22 22.08 -44.38 -4.91
N TYR A 23 21.93 -43.44 -5.83
CA TYR A 23 22.64 -42.15 -5.71
C TYR A 23 21.64 -41.03 -5.87
N GLU A 24 21.87 -39.98 -5.17
CA GLU A 24 21.07 -38.75 -5.23
C GLU A 24 21.99 -37.53 -5.34
N ARG A 25 21.56 -36.58 -6.13
CA ARG A 25 22.30 -35.34 -6.32
C ARG A 25 21.55 -34.22 -5.64
N VAL A 26 22.09 -33.71 -4.56
CA VAL A 26 21.59 -32.51 -3.89
C VAL A 26 22.02 -31.29 -4.67
N ASP A 27 21.06 -30.61 -5.28
CA ASP A 27 21.32 -29.45 -6.14
C ASP A 27 21.74 -28.22 -5.32
N ALA A 28 22.34 -27.24 -5.99
CA ALA A 28 22.73 -25.98 -5.38
C ALA A 28 21.49 -25.25 -4.80
N GLY A 29 21.60 -24.80 -3.55
CA GLY A 29 20.47 -24.17 -2.83
C GLY A 29 19.63 -25.16 -2.02
N TYR A 30 19.97 -26.46 -2.04
CA TYR A 30 19.39 -27.46 -1.15
C TYR A 30 20.43 -27.97 -0.17
N VAL A 31 19.95 -28.43 0.98
CA VAL A 31 20.71 -29.23 1.93
C VAL A 31 20.07 -30.60 2.02
N GLY A 32 20.83 -31.64 1.65
CA GLY A 32 20.41 -33.00 1.85
C GLY A 32 20.60 -33.41 3.31
N ILE A 33 19.69 -34.23 3.80
CA ILE A 33 19.77 -34.86 5.11
C ILE A 33 19.76 -36.37 4.89
N GLU A 34 20.86 -36.99 5.23
CA GLU A 34 20.98 -38.45 5.23
C GLU A 34 20.53 -38.98 6.58
N VAL A 35 19.60 -39.91 6.57
CA VAL A 35 19.01 -40.54 7.77
C VAL A 35 19.23 -42.02 7.70
N ASP A 36 19.99 -42.55 8.66
CA ASP A 36 20.16 -43.99 8.84
C ASP A 36 18.91 -44.57 9.54
N LEU A 37 18.22 -45.48 8.85
CA LEU A 37 16.96 -46.07 9.33
C LEU A 37 17.17 -47.22 10.35
N TYR A 38 18.32 -47.86 10.36
CA TYR A 38 18.57 -49.08 11.11
C TYR A 38 19.77 -48.98 12.10
N GLY A 39 20.33 -47.78 12.29
CA GLY A 39 21.46 -47.58 13.23
C GLY A 39 21.11 -47.95 14.67
N GLU A 40 22.02 -48.60 15.38
CA GLU A 40 21.91 -48.82 16.83
C GLU A 40 22.04 -47.47 17.57
N GLY A 41 20.94 -47.00 18.17
CA GLY A 41 20.92 -45.78 18.95
C GLY A 41 20.11 -44.66 18.31
N GLU A 42 20.46 -43.38 18.57
CA GLU A 42 19.84 -42.25 17.90
C GLU A 42 20.16 -42.30 16.41
N GLN A 43 19.11 -42.29 15.59
CA GLN A 43 19.25 -42.23 14.11
C GLN A 43 20.25 -41.13 13.75
N SER A 44 21.35 -41.52 13.12
CA SER A 44 22.30 -40.52 12.66
C SER A 44 21.70 -39.69 11.55
N VAL A 45 21.66 -38.39 11.75
CA VAL A 45 21.18 -37.41 10.82
C VAL A 45 22.32 -36.52 10.43
N THR A 46 22.86 -36.70 9.24
CA THR A 46 24.02 -35.97 8.76
C THR A 46 23.66 -35.06 7.59
N PRO A 47 24.13 -33.78 7.58
CA PRO A 47 23.93 -32.93 6.42
C PRO A 47 24.84 -33.35 5.28
N VAL A 48 24.31 -33.46 4.10
CA VAL A 48 25.03 -33.85 2.87
C VAL A 48 24.79 -32.84 1.76
N GLN A 49 25.80 -32.65 0.90
CA GLN A 49 25.73 -31.74 -0.24
C GLN A 49 26.39 -32.38 -1.45
N GLY A 50 25.90 -32.06 -2.64
CA GLY A 50 26.46 -32.57 -3.87
C GLY A 50 26.00 -33.99 -4.16
N PHE A 51 26.94 -34.87 -4.50
CA PHE A 51 26.62 -36.23 -4.97
C PHE A 51 26.74 -37.22 -3.78
N VAL A 52 25.63 -37.88 -3.45
CA VAL A 52 25.51 -38.76 -2.29
C VAL A 52 25.21 -40.18 -2.78
N TRP A 53 26.04 -41.13 -2.36
CA TRP A 53 25.80 -42.57 -2.56
C TRP A 53 25.22 -43.15 -1.29
N TYR A 54 24.06 -43.73 -1.34
CA TYR A 54 23.43 -44.35 -0.18
C TYR A 54 22.77 -45.67 -0.51
N ASN A 55 22.52 -46.49 0.47
CA ASN A 55 21.77 -47.68 0.36
C ASN A 55 20.28 -47.40 0.61
N SER A 56 19.46 -47.47 -0.40
CA SER A 56 18.02 -47.16 -0.33
C SER A 56 17.22 -48.04 0.65
N VAL A 57 17.79 -49.16 1.13
CA VAL A 57 17.15 -50.05 2.11
C VAL A 57 17.42 -49.57 3.54
N THR A 58 18.60 -49.01 3.80
CA THR A 58 19.04 -48.62 5.15
C THR A 58 19.04 -47.16 5.41
N THR A 59 19.05 -46.35 4.36
CA THR A 59 19.25 -44.91 4.43
C THR A 59 18.23 -44.18 3.60
N ALA A 60 17.72 -43.07 4.09
CA ALA A 60 16.87 -42.16 3.35
C ALA A 60 17.52 -40.79 3.26
N VAL A 61 17.39 -40.12 2.11
CA VAL A 61 17.85 -38.76 1.88
C VAL A 61 16.66 -37.86 1.72
N TYR A 62 16.64 -36.76 2.48
CA TYR A 62 15.61 -35.70 2.39
C TYR A 62 16.26 -34.40 1.98
N GLU A 63 15.65 -33.68 1.06
CA GLU A 63 16.16 -32.40 0.58
C GLU A 63 15.39 -31.24 1.19
N PHE A 64 16.13 -30.24 1.67
CA PHE A 64 15.58 -29.00 2.20
C PHE A 64 16.07 -27.81 1.38
N PRO A 65 15.17 -27.04 0.75
CA PRO A 65 15.54 -25.80 0.07
C PRO A 65 15.96 -24.75 1.10
N THR A 66 17.08 -24.09 0.87
CA THR A 66 17.60 -22.99 1.70
C THR A 66 17.39 -21.61 1.09
N PHE A 67 16.89 -21.57 -0.16
CA PHE A 67 16.46 -20.35 -0.81
C PHE A 67 15.06 -19.92 -0.34
N VAL A 68 14.68 -18.69 -0.67
CA VAL A 68 13.38 -18.13 -0.23
C VAL A 68 12.22 -18.95 -0.80
N GLN A 69 11.38 -19.43 0.10
CA GLN A 69 10.13 -20.13 -0.19
C GLN A 69 8.96 -19.15 -0.02
N ASN A 70 7.94 -19.32 -0.86
CA ASN A 70 6.69 -18.59 -0.75
C ASN A 70 5.55 -19.56 -0.43
N SER A 71 4.88 -19.35 0.70
CA SER A 71 3.67 -20.08 1.09
C SER A 71 2.46 -19.14 1.12
N VAL A 72 1.45 -19.45 0.33
CA VAL A 72 0.21 -18.68 0.26
C VAL A 72 -0.91 -19.44 0.97
N TYR A 73 -1.50 -18.78 1.95
CA TYR A 73 -2.62 -19.29 2.73
C TYR A 73 -3.87 -18.47 2.38
N SER A 74 -4.72 -18.99 1.53
CA SER A 74 -5.90 -18.30 1.03
C SER A 74 -7.15 -19.18 1.08
N SER A 75 -8.31 -18.52 1.01
CA SER A 75 -9.62 -19.13 0.86
C SER A 75 -9.94 -19.32 -0.63
N THR A 76 -9.25 -20.25 -1.31
CA THR A 76 -9.57 -20.54 -2.70
C THR A 76 -10.67 -21.58 -2.79
N GLU A 77 -11.67 -21.34 -3.65
CA GLU A 77 -12.75 -22.30 -3.93
C GLU A 77 -12.20 -23.65 -4.39
N GLY A 78 -12.59 -24.72 -3.72
CA GLY A 78 -12.32 -26.10 -4.12
C GLY A 78 -11.17 -26.81 -3.40
N THR A 79 -10.36 -26.12 -2.61
CA THR A 79 -9.33 -26.74 -1.75
C THR A 79 -9.59 -26.36 -0.31
N SER A 80 -9.13 -27.19 0.65
CA SER A 80 -9.29 -26.91 2.08
C SER A 80 -9.05 -25.45 2.40
N ASN A 81 -10.02 -24.78 3.05
CA ASN A 81 -9.96 -23.40 3.44
C ASN A 81 -8.71 -23.14 4.31
N ARG A 82 -7.71 -22.47 3.73
CA ARG A 82 -6.42 -22.19 4.36
C ARG A 82 -6.29 -20.77 4.93
N GLU A 83 -7.37 -19.97 4.83
CA GLU A 83 -7.38 -18.60 5.38
C GLU A 83 -7.05 -18.57 6.87
N PHE A 84 -6.51 -17.46 7.33
CA PHE A 84 -6.34 -17.21 8.75
C PHE A 84 -7.60 -16.59 9.35
N LYS A 85 -8.10 -17.22 10.42
CA LYS A 85 -9.19 -16.70 11.24
C LYS A 85 -8.60 -16.27 12.57
N VAL A 86 -8.86 -15.03 12.95
CA VAL A 86 -8.39 -14.42 14.19
C VAL A 86 -9.57 -13.85 14.96
N THR A 87 -9.43 -13.81 16.29
CA THR A 87 -10.40 -13.17 17.16
C THR A 87 -9.83 -11.84 17.63
N THR A 88 -10.59 -10.78 17.42
CA THR A 88 -10.24 -9.41 17.80
C THR A 88 -10.52 -9.14 19.28
N GLN A 89 -10.07 -7.98 19.79
CA GLN A 89 -10.29 -7.54 21.16
C GLN A 89 -11.78 -7.49 21.55
N ASP A 90 -12.64 -7.14 20.61
CA ASP A 90 -14.09 -7.07 20.77
C ASP A 90 -14.79 -8.43 20.55
N GLY A 91 -14.04 -9.53 20.49
CA GLY A 91 -14.55 -10.89 20.37
C GLY A 91 -15.09 -11.27 18.99
N LEU A 92 -14.86 -10.44 17.98
CA LEU A 92 -15.33 -10.69 16.62
C LEU A 92 -14.31 -11.53 15.84
N SER A 93 -14.80 -12.41 14.97
CA SER A 93 -13.95 -13.24 14.11
C SER A 93 -13.73 -12.55 12.77
N CYS A 94 -12.46 -12.29 12.46
CA CYS A 94 -12.02 -11.75 11.18
C CYS A 94 -11.22 -12.80 10.41
N ALA A 95 -11.37 -12.85 9.10
CA ALA A 95 -10.64 -13.76 8.24
C ALA A 95 -9.88 -12.98 7.16
N PHE A 96 -8.68 -13.47 6.81
CA PHE A 96 -7.85 -12.88 5.76
C PHE A 96 -6.88 -13.89 5.19
N ASP A 97 -6.40 -13.61 3.99
CA ASP A 97 -5.42 -14.39 3.28
C ASP A 97 -4.01 -13.84 3.53
N VAL A 98 -3.01 -14.70 3.57
CA VAL A 98 -1.63 -14.33 3.88
C VAL A 98 -0.67 -15.02 2.93
N SER A 99 0.34 -14.27 2.50
CA SER A 99 1.55 -14.79 1.86
C SER A 99 2.73 -14.64 2.81
N LEU A 100 3.48 -15.72 2.99
CA LEU A 100 4.69 -15.77 3.79
C LEU A 100 5.88 -16.07 2.88
N ASN A 101 6.87 -15.20 2.88
CA ASN A 101 8.18 -15.45 2.31
C ASN A 101 9.16 -15.76 3.44
N TYR A 102 9.75 -16.94 3.39
CA TYR A 102 10.68 -17.41 4.42
C TYR A 102 11.77 -18.25 3.81
N ARG A 103 12.83 -18.46 4.55
CA ARG A 103 13.89 -19.42 4.21
C ARG A 103 14.31 -20.21 5.44
N VAL A 104 14.85 -21.38 5.21
CA VAL A 104 15.43 -22.21 6.26
C VAL A 104 16.90 -21.85 6.43
N GLU A 105 17.34 -21.68 7.67
CA GLU A 105 18.76 -21.50 7.98
C GLU A 105 19.50 -22.82 7.82
N GLN A 106 20.49 -22.85 6.91
CA GLN A 106 21.23 -24.05 6.56
C GLN A 106 21.79 -24.80 7.78
N GLU A 107 22.29 -24.06 8.76
CA GLU A 107 22.86 -24.63 9.97
C GLU A 107 21.83 -25.32 10.88
N LYS A 108 20.55 -24.92 10.77
CA LYS A 108 19.45 -25.45 11.58
C LYS A 108 18.66 -26.56 10.91
N VAL A 109 18.89 -26.85 9.62
CA VAL A 109 18.15 -27.87 8.88
C VAL A 109 18.16 -29.21 9.60
N VAL A 110 19.31 -29.66 10.10
CA VAL A 110 19.46 -30.94 10.84
C VAL A 110 18.62 -30.92 12.12
N SER A 111 18.63 -29.81 12.87
CA SER A 111 17.87 -29.69 14.12
C SER A 111 16.36 -29.65 13.87
N ILE A 112 15.94 -28.99 12.82
CA ILE A 112 14.54 -28.95 12.36
C ILE A 112 14.09 -30.36 12.02
N PHE A 113 14.86 -31.08 11.21
CA PHE A 113 14.51 -32.45 10.81
C PHE A 113 14.47 -33.39 12.03
N LYS A 114 15.46 -33.34 12.92
CA LYS A 114 15.46 -34.15 14.16
C LYS A 114 14.24 -33.92 15.03
N LYS A 115 13.81 -32.64 15.12
CA LYS A 115 12.65 -32.23 15.94
C LYS A 115 11.31 -32.65 15.33
N TYR A 116 11.13 -32.45 14.03
CA TYR A 116 9.84 -32.61 13.41
C TYR A 116 9.70 -33.85 12.51
N ARG A 117 10.79 -34.35 11.93
CA ARG A 117 10.86 -35.50 11.03
C ARG A 117 9.86 -35.40 9.86
N ARG A 118 9.80 -34.24 9.24
CA ARG A 118 8.89 -33.92 8.15
C ARG A 118 9.63 -33.15 7.06
N THR A 119 9.08 -33.19 5.84
CA THR A 119 9.55 -32.37 4.73
C THR A 119 9.19 -30.89 4.96
N LEU A 120 9.83 -29.98 4.21
CA LEU A 120 9.55 -28.54 4.35
C LEU A 120 8.10 -28.21 3.98
N ASP A 121 7.53 -28.86 2.97
CA ASP A 121 6.15 -28.64 2.57
C ASP A 121 5.17 -29.01 3.69
N GLU A 122 5.37 -30.16 4.34
CA GLU A 122 4.57 -30.56 5.48
C GLU A 122 4.76 -29.63 6.68
N LEU A 123 5.98 -29.10 6.89
CA LEU A 123 6.26 -28.13 7.95
C LEU A 123 5.56 -26.82 7.68
N SER A 124 5.51 -26.38 6.42
CA SER A 124 4.80 -25.14 6.06
C SER A 124 3.31 -25.22 6.37
N GLU A 125 2.67 -26.35 6.10
CA GLU A 125 1.25 -26.57 6.35
C GLU A 125 0.87 -26.85 7.80
N THR A 126 1.82 -27.28 8.59
CA THR A 126 1.56 -27.67 9.99
C THR A 126 2.21 -26.69 10.98
N VAL A 127 3.53 -26.75 11.09
CA VAL A 127 4.29 -26.04 12.13
C VAL A 127 4.30 -24.52 11.87
N ILE A 128 4.74 -24.11 10.69
CA ILE A 128 4.83 -22.69 10.31
C ILE A 128 3.45 -22.04 10.38
N ARG A 129 2.44 -22.70 9.81
CA ARG A 129 1.06 -22.21 9.85
C ARG A 129 0.53 -22.04 11.28
N ASN A 130 0.87 -22.96 12.20
CA ASN A 130 0.43 -22.85 13.59
C ASN A 130 1.10 -21.68 14.32
N TYR A 131 2.41 -21.45 14.13
CA TYR A 131 3.10 -20.29 14.67
C TYR A 131 2.55 -18.98 14.10
N MET A 132 2.27 -18.93 12.79
CA MET A 132 1.63 -17.78 12.19
C MET A 132 0.25 -17.52 12.80
N ARG A 133 -0.58 -18.57 12.97
CA ARG A 133 -1.89 -18.44 13.61
C ARG A 133 -1.77 -17.89 15.03
N GLN A 134 -0.82 -18.38 15.79
CA GLN A 134 -0.55 -17.88 17.15
C GLN A 134 -0.13 -16.41 17.11
N GLY A 135 0.79 -16.03 16.24
CA GLY A 135 1.27 -14.66 16.13
C GLY A 135 0.16 -13.70 15.71
N PHE A 136 -0.63 -14.05 14.69
CA PHE A 136 -1.77 -13.25 14.26
C PHE A 136 -2.84 -13.12 15.34
N ASN A 137 -3.18 -14.18 16.06
CA ASN A 137 -4.14 -14.10 17.16
C ASN A 137 -3.62 -13.22 18.31
N THR A 138 -2.34 -13.33 18.65
CA THR A 138 -1.71 -12.49 19.68
C THR A 138 -1.68 -11.01 19.26
N ALA A 139 -1.44 -10.72 18.00
CA ALA A 139 -1.53 -9.37 17.48
C ALA A 139 -2.99 -8.86 17.47
N ALA A 140 -3.91 -9.67 16.92
CA ALA A 140 -5.32 -9.30 16.76
C ALA A 140 -6.05 -9.01 18.07
N SER A 141 -5.66 -9.67 19.17
CA SER A 141 -6.25 -9.44 20.50
C SER A 141 -6.06 -8.00 21.03
N ARG A 142 -5.18 -7.20 20.40
CA ARG A 142 -4.92 -5.80 20.77
C ARG A 142 -5.73 -4.81 19.94
N TYR A 143 -6.41 -5.26 18.90
CA TYR A 143 -7.15 -4.45 17.95
C TYR A 143 -8.63 -4.80 17.94
N THR A 144 -9.48 -3.78 17.77
CA THR A 144 -10.89 -3.98 17.45
C THR A 144 -11.03 -4.40 15.98
N ALA A 145 -12.17 -4.96 15.60
CA ALA A 145 -12.41 -5.33 14.20
C ALA A 145 -12.36 -4.10 13.26
N GLU A 146 -12.81 -2.94 13.74
CA GLU A 146 -12.73 -1.67 13.00
C GLU A 146 -11.26 -1.20 12.84
N ASP A 147 -10.46 -1.26 13.90
CA ASP A 147 -9.03 -0.90 13.86
C ASP A 147 -8.24 -1.83 12.95
N LEU A 148 -8.53 -3.13 12.94
CA LEU A 148 -7.92 -4.09 12.02
C LEU A 148 -8.11 -3.68 10.56
N TYR A 149 -9.29 -3.18 10.21
CA TYR A 149 -9.60 -2.73 8.87
C TYR A 149 -8.91 -1.40 8.53
N GLN A 150 -8.97 -0.42 9.46
CA GLN A 150 -8.44 0.92 9.24
C GLN A 150 -6.90 1.01 9.37
N LYS A 151 -6.32 0.24 10.32
CA LYS A 151 -4.88 0.27 10.66
C LYS A 151 -4.16 -1.01 10.24
N ARG A 152 -4.52 -1.53 9.07
CA ARG A 152 -4.01 -2.80 8.54
C ARG A 152 -2.50 -2.90 8.54
N GLU A 153 -1.80 -1.84 8.12
CA GLU A 153 -0.34 -1.80 8.05
C GLU A 153 0.31 -1.94 9.43
N THR A 154 -0.24 -1.26 10.43
CA THR A 154 0.25 -1.34 11.80
C THR A 154 0.04 -2.75 12.36
N PHE A 155 -1.14 -3.33 12.15
CA PHE A 155 -1.44 -4.70 12.54
C PHE A 155 -0.50 -5.70 11.88
N GLN A 156 -0.25 -5.57 10.57
CA GLN A 156 0.67 -6.43 9.83
C GLN A 156 2.09 -6.36 10.41
N SER A 157 2.58 -5.14 10.68
CA SER A 157 3.91 -4.93 11.27
C SER A 157 4.04 -5.55 12.67
N ASP A 158 3.02 -5.41 13.51
CA ASP A 158 3.02 -5.99 14.86
C ASP A 158 2.92 -7.51 14.81
N ALA A 159 2.06 -8.06 13.95
CA ALA A 159 1.98 -9.49 13.71
C ALA A 159 3.31 -10.06 13.20
N GLU A 160 3.96 -9.39 12.25
CA GLU A 160 5.24 -9.80 11.70
C GLU A 160 6.32 -9.88 12.79
N LYS A 161 6.42 -8.89 13.67
CA LYS A 161 7.38 -8.91 14.80
C LYS A 161 7.15 -10.11 15.71
N ILE A 162 5.90 -10.41 16.05
CA ILE A 162 5.56 -11.55 16.90
C ILE A 162 5.88 -12.86 16.18
N ILE A 163 5.49 -13.00 14.91
CA ILE A 163 5.74 -14.22 14.13
C ILE A 163 7.24 -14.46 13.95
N ARG A 164 8.03 -13.41 13.67
CA ARG A 164 9.50 -13.52 13.63
C ARG A 164 10.07 -14.06 14.95
N SER A 165 9.63 -13.52 16.07
CA SER A 165 10.09 -13.97 17.38
C SER A 165 9.74 -15.44 17.70
N LEU A 166 8.71 -16.00 17.05
CA LEU A 166 8.29 -17.39 17.19
C LEU A 166 9.01 -18.33 16.22
N LEU A 167 9.23 -17.91 14.96
CA LEU A 167 9.77 -18.75 13.90
C LEU A 167 11.30 -18.75 13.83
N GLU A 168 11.98 -17.63 14.10
CA GLU A 168 13.44 -17.53 14.01
C GLU A 168 14.18 -18.47 14.98
N PRO A 169 13.75 -18.65 16.24
CA PRO A 169 14.37 -19.64 17.13
C PRO A 169 14.25 -21.07 16.60
N GLU A 170 13.19 -21.37 15.87
CA GLU A 170 12.96 -22.69 15.26
C GLU A 170 13.78 -22.93 13.98
N GLY A 171 14.45 -21.90 13.45
CA GLY A 171 15.32 -21.98 12.27
C GLY A 171 14.65 -21.54 10.97
N PHE A 172 13.47 -20.93 11.05
CA PHE A 172 12.78 -20.36 9.90
C PHE A 172 12.96 -18.85 9.89
N LYS A 173 13.79 -18.34 9.00
CA LYS A 173 14.00 -16.90 8.85
C LYS A 173 12.88 -16.30 8.00
N VAL A 174 12.08 -15.43 8.61
CA VAL A 174 10.99 -14.74 7.95
C VAL A 174 11.54 -13.54 7.19
N GLU A 175 11.36 -13.51 5.88
CA GLU A 175 11.75 -12.36 5.04
C GLU A 175 10.62 -11.34 4.97
N GLN A 176 9.40 -11.78 4.69
CA GLN A 176 8.24 -10.90 4.56
C GLN A 176 6.93 -11.64 4.83
N ILE A 177 6.00 -10.95 5.47
CA ILE A 177 4.61 -11.37 5.62
C ILE A 177 3.72 -10.33 4.96
N VAL A 178 2.82 -10.77 4.09
CA VAL A 178 1.87 -9.89 3.40
C VAL A 178 0.47 -10.42 3.61
N ILE A 179 -0.42 -9.56 4.10
CA ILE A 179 -1.86 -9.84 4.15
C ILE A 179 -2.42 -9.57 2.75
N LEU A 180 -3.03 -10.56 2.11
CA LEU A 180 -3.57 -10.47 0.75
C LEU A 180 -5.02 -10.01 0.75
N GLY A 181 -5.40 -9.26 -0.27
CA GLY A 181 -6.80 -8.86 -0.50
C GLY A 181 -7.42 -8.04 0.62
N THR A 182 -8.72 -8.12 0.78
CA THR A 182 -9.50 -7.44 1.83
C THR A 182 -9.75 -8.37 3.02
N MET A 183 -9.72 -7.82 4.23
CA MET A 183 -10.12 -8.56 5.41
C MET A 183 -11.62 -8.82 5.39
N ARG A 184 -12.01 -10.05 5.66
CA ARG A 184 -13.40 -10.47 5.75
C ARG A 184 -13.88 -10.29 7.18
N LEU A 185 -14.70 -9.24 7.39
CA LEU A 185 -15.34 -8.90 8.66
C LEU A 185 -16.76 -9.47 8.72
N PRO A 186 -17.33 -9.68 9.91
CA PRO A 186 -18.76 -9.96 10.05
C PRO A 186 -19.61 -8.85 9.43
N ASN A 187 -20.72 -9.21 8.80
CA ASN A 187 -21.57 -8.26 8.06
C ASN A 187 -22.04 -7.08 8.92
N SER A 188 -22.32 -7.31 10.21
CA SER A 188 -22.71 -6.25 11.15
C SER A 188 -21.64 -5.17 11.34
N VAL A 189 -20.37 -5.58 11.37
CA VAL A 189 -19.23 -4.65 11.48
C VAL A 189 -19.01 -3.89 10.18
N MET A 190 -19.09 -4.60 9.06
CA MET A 190 -18.93 -3.98 7.74
C MET A 190 -19.96 -2.87 7.52
N GLN A 191 -21.24 -3.12 7.82
CA GLN A 191 -22.29 -2.11 7.73
C GLN A 191 -22.03 -0.89 8.63
N ASN A 192 -21.56 -1.10 9.86
CA ASN A 192 -21.20 0.00 10.75
C ASN A 192 -20.00 0.82 10.26
N VAL A 193 -18.98 0.15 9.74
CA VAL A 193 -17.80 0.81 9.14
C VAL A 193 -18.21 1.63 7.92
N GLU A 194 -19.01 1.07 7.01
CA GLU A 194 -19.54 1.76 5.84
C GLU A 194 -20.39 2.98 6.24
N ALA A 195 -21.26 2.83 7.22
CA ALA A 195 -22.07 3.94 7.72
C ALA A 195 -21.21 5.08 8.30
N LYS A 196 -20.17 4.75 9.08
CA LYS A 196 -19.23 5.75 9.62
C LYS A 196 -18.42 6.43 8.52
N VAL A 197 -17.93 5.68 7.54
CA VAL A 197 -17.18 6.23 6.39
C VAL A 197 -18.08 7.18 5.60
N ASN A 198 -19.31 6.79 5.29
CA ASN A 198 -20.28 7.62 4.57
C ASN A 198 -20.62 8.90 5.37
N ALA A 199 -20.83 8.80 6.68
CA ALA A 199 -21.09 9.95 7.55
C ALA A 199 -19.88 10.92 7.56
N LYS A 200 -18.66 10.40 7.64
CA LYS A 200 -17.43 11.20 7.59
C LYS A 200 -17.27 11.91 6.23
N GLN A 201 -17.50 11.20 5.13
CA GLN A 201 -17.44 11.78 3.79
C GLN A 201 -18.48 12.89 3.61
N LEU A 202 -19.71 12.68 4.10
CA LEU A 202 -20.76 13.69 4.05
C LEU A 202 -20.38 14.93 4.89
N SER A 203 -19.77 14.73 6.06
CA SER A 203 -19.28 15.84 6.90
C SER A 203 -18.18 16.64 6.21
N LEU A 204 -17.20 15.95 5.61
CA LEU A 204 -16.13 16.60 4.85
C LEU A 204 -16.68 17.39 3.66
N LYS A 205 -17.60 16.81 2.90
CA LYS A 205 -18.26 17.48 1.78
C LYS A 205 -18.97 18.75 2.22
N LYS A 206 -19.72 18.70 3.33
CA LYS A 206 -20.36 19.90 3.90
C LYS A 206 -19.35 20.96 4.34
N GLN A 207 -18.21 20.57 4.91
CA GLN A 207 -17.15 21.51 5.25
C GLN A 207 -16.53 22.18 4.03
N GLU A 208 -16.31 21.40 2.96
CA GLU A 208 -15.82 21.93 1.68
C GLU A 208 -16.84 22.89 1.04
N GLU A 209 -18.12 22.54 1.02
CA GLU A 209 -19.18 23.40 0.53
C GLU A 209 -19.28 24.72 1.31
N LEU A 210 -19.16 24.67 2.64
CA LEU A 210 -19.12 25.87 3.48
C LEU A 210 -17.87 26.72 3.20
N ALA A 211 -16.70 26.11 3.10
CA ALA A 211 -15.47 26.82 2.79
C ALA A 211 -15.53 27.48 1.40
N GLN A 212 -16.10 26.80 0.42
CA GLN A 212 -16.29 27.34 -0.91
C GLN A 212 -17.29 28.51 -0.91
N ALA A 213 -18.42 28.37 -0.22
CA ALA A 213 -19.41 29.45 -0.09
C ALA A 213 -18.82 30.71 0.62
N GLN A 214 -17.96 30.49 1.64
CA GLN A 214 -17.25 31.61 2.29
C GLN A 214 -16.24 32.27 1.35
N ALA A 215 -15.49 31.47 0.56
CA ALA A 215 -14.55 32.00 -0.42
C ALA A 215 -15.25 32.78 -1.52
N ASP A 216 -16.39 32.28 -2.02
CA ASP A 216 -17.20 32.96 -3.04
C ASP A 216 -17.81 34.29 -2.50
N ALA A 217 -18.30 34.29 -1.25
CA ALA A 217 -18.76 35.50 -0.60
C ALA A 217 -17.63 36.52 -0.40
N ALA A 218 -16.46 36.09 0.06
CA ALA A 218 -15.30 36.97 0.21
C ALA A 218 -14.84 37.54 -1.15
N LYS A 219 -14.82 36.71 -2.19
CA LYS A 219 -14.51 37.15 -3.55
C LYS A 219 -15.49 38.20 -4.05
N LYS A 220 -16.78 37.99 -3.86
CA LYS A 220 -17.81 38.96 -4.26
C LYS A 220 -17.71 40.29 -3.51
N ILE A 221 -17.38 40.24 -2.22
CA ILE A 221 -17.11 41.47 -1.42
C ILE A 221 -15.89 42.20 -2.01
N ALA A 222 -14.78 41.49 -2.23
CA ALA A 222 -13.56 42.09 -2.77
C ALA A 222 -13.78 42.67 -4.19
N GLU A 223 -14.57 42.02 -5.04
CA GLU A 223 -14.93 42.51 -6.37
C GLU A 223 -15.77 43.80 -6.28
N THR A 224 -16.77 43.85 -5.38
CA THR A 224 -17.61 45.05 -5.20
C THR A 224 -16.84 46.20 -4.59
N GLU A 225 -15.95 45.96 -3.60
CA GLU A 225 -15.05 46.95 -3.05
C GLU A 225 -14.06 47.50 -4.09
N GLY A 226 -13.47 46.59 -4.89
CA GLY A 226 -12.60 46.98 -6.00
C GLY A 226 -13.30 47.83 -7.05
N TYR A 227 -14.56 47.50 -7.41
CA TYR A 227 -15.38 48.31 -8.31
C TYR A 227 -15.69 49.67 -7.71
N ALA A 228 -16.12 49.77 -6.44
CA ALA A 228 -16.39 51.01 -5.75
C ALA A 228 -15.13 51.92 -5.66
N GLN A 229 -13.99 51.31 -5.36
CA GLN A 229 -12.72 52.04 -5.33
C GLN A 229 -12.29 52.51 -6.71
N SER A 230 -12.48 51.75 -7.75
CA SER A 230 -12.23 52.12 -9.16
C SER A 230 -13.11 53.35 -9.57
N LEU A 231 -14.40 53.27 -9.25
CA LEU A 231 -15.34 54.36 -9.55
C LEU A 231 -14.96 55.67 -8.82
N LYS A 232 -14.52 55.54 -7.52
CA LYS A 232 -14.04 56.67 -6.73
C LYS A 232 -12.80 57.31 -7.37
N ILE A 233 -11.82 56.50 -7.74
CA ILE A 233 -10.59 57.00 -8.41
C ILE A 233 -10.90 57.67 -9.73
N GLN A 234 -11.83 57.14 -10.52
CA GLN A 234 -12.26 57.75 -11.76
C GLN A 234 -12.92 59.12 -11.53
N ALA A 235 -13.83 59.17 -10.55
CA ALA A 235 -14.49 60.46 -10.19
C ALA A 235 -13.50 61.49 -9.67
N GLU A 236 -12.55 61.12 -8.86
CA GLU A 236 -11.46 62.00 -8.37
C GLU A 236 -10.57 62.49 -9.53
N ALA A 237 -10.23 61.58 -10.46
CA ALA A 237 -9.41 61.92 -11.61
C ALA A 237 -10.15 62.90 -12.55
N GLU A 238 -11.48 62.68 -12.81
CA GLU A 238 -12.30 63.58 -13.57
C GLU A 238 -12.45 64.96 -12.89
N ALA A 239 -12.69 64.98 -11.56
CA ALA A 239 -12.78 66.22 -10.81
C ALA A 239 -11.44 66.99 -10.88
N TYR A 240 -10.32 66.30 -10.72
CA TYR A 240 -8.99 66.89 -10.86
C TYR A 240 -8.74 67.42 -12.29
N ALA A 241 -9.07 66.65 -13.32
CA ALA A 241 -8.95 67.10 -14.73
C ALA A 241 -9.80 68.31 -15.00
N ASN A 242 -11.05 68.35 -14.48
CA ASN A 242 -11.95 69.51 -14.66
C ASN A 242 -11.41 70.72 -13.90
N LYS A 243 -10.87 70.57 -12.72
CA LYS A 243 -10.23 71.66 -11.98
C LYS A 243 -9.03 72.23 -12.74
N VAL A 244 -8.14 71.39 -13.21
CA VAL A 244 -6.99 71.81 -14.07
C VAL A 244 -7.43 72.51 -15.32
N ARG A 245 -8.48 72.04 -16.00
CA ARG A 245 -9.08 72.68 -17.17
C ARG A 245 -9.64 74.05 -16.81
N GLN A 246 -10.38 74.16 -15.69
CA GLN A 246 -10.95 75.43 -15.22
C GLN A 246 -9.89 76.46 -14.89
N GLU A 247 -8.79 76.05 -14.25
CA GLU A 247 -7.64 76.91 -13.91
C GLU A 247 -6.85 77.33 -15.18
N SER A 248 -6.80 76.48 -16.21
CA SER A 248 -6.10 76.77 -17.46
C SER A 248 -6.93 77.55 -18.49
N LEU A 249 -8.28 77.59 -18.33
CA LEU A 249 -9.19 78.34 -19.22
C LEU A 249 -9.13 79.82 -18.96
N THR A 250 -8.20 80.51 -19.61
CA THR A 250 -8.25 82.00 -19.66
C THR A 250 -9.30 82.48 -20.68
N PRO A 251 -9.90 83.65 -20.46
CA PRO A 251 -10.87 84.21 -21.40
C PRO A 251 -10.38 84.24 -22.87
N MET A 252 -9.10 84.45 -23.05
CA MET A 252 -8.43 84.47 -24.35
C MET A 252 -8.39 83.11 -25.02
N LEU A 253 -8.18 82.03 -24.26
CA LEU A 253 -8.18 80.66 -24.78
C LEU A 253 -9.58 80.20 -25.16
N ILE A 254 -10.60 80.58 -24.41
CA ILE A 254 -12.02 80.33 -24.75
C ILE A 254 -12.39 81.00 -26.06
N GLN A 255 -11.96 82.23 -26.23
CA GLN A 255 -12.19 82.97 -27.51
C GLN A 255 -11.50 82.29 -28.68
N GLN A 256 -10.27 81.84 -28.52
CA GLN A 256 -9.51 81.13 -29.56
C GLN A 256 -10.19 79.82 -29.94
N GLN A 257 -10.57 78.97 -28.99
CA GLN A 257 -11.25 77.71 -29.21
C GLN A 257 -12.65 77.91 -29.84
N PHE A 258 -13.35 79.04 -29.53
CA PHE A 258 -14.62 79.38 -30.14
C PHE A 258 -14.43 79.78 -31.62
N ILE A 259 -13.41 80.56 -31.93
CA ILE A 259 -13.09 80.96 -33.31
C ILE A 259 -12.70 79.73 -34.16
N GLU A 260 -11.91 78.82 -33.57
CA GLU A 260 -11.43 77.61 -34.27
C GLU A 260 -12.54 76.59 -34.59
N LYS A 261 -13.58 76.52 -33.74
CA LYS A 261 -14.72 75.64 -33.91
C LYS A 261 -15.96 76.34 -34.57
N TRP A 262 -15.88 77.63 -34.87
CA TRP A 262 -17.01 78.39 -35.47
C TRP A 262 -17.19 78.03 -36.94
N ASP A 263 -18.37 77.61 -37.29
CA ASP A 263 -18.78 77.26 -38.65
C ASP A 263 -19.11 78.45 -39.54
N GLY A 264 -18.87 79.70 -39.08
CA GLY A 264 -19.07 80.90 -39.80
C GLY A 264 -20.50 81.39 -39.83
N LYS A 265 -21.48 80.72 -39.17
CA LYS A 265 -22.87 81.09 -39.14
C LYS A 265 -23.27 81.71 -37.81
N LEU A 266 -24.01 82.82 -37.86
CA LEU A 266 -24.60 83.36 -36.62
C LEU A 266 -25.83 82.55 -36.24
N PRO A 267 -26.03 82.30 -34.93
CA PRO A 267 -27.19 81.57 -34.45
C PRO A 267 -28.47 82.29 -34.83
N ILE A 268 -29.40 81.58 -35.47
CA ILE A 268 -30.66 82.13 -35.93
C ILE A 268 -31.64 82.45 -34.81
N TYR A 269 -31.42 81.81 -33.63
CA TYR A 269 -32.23 82.06 -32.44
C TYR A 269 -31.27 82.14 -31.22
N GLY A 270 -31.36 83.22 -30.40
CA GLY A 270 -30.65 83.43 -29.17
C GLY A 270 -29.87 84.78 -29.16
N GLU A 271 -29.46 85.19 -27.96
CA GLU A 271 -28.56 86.37 -27.80
C GLU A 271 -27.18 86.05 -28.38
N VAL A 272 -26.64 86.99 -29.12
CA VAL A 272 -25.29 86.98 -29.62
C VAL A 272 -24.37 86.85 -28.47
N PRO A 273 -23.45 85.83 -28.39
CA PRO A 273 -22.51 85.67 -27.29
C PRO A 273 -21.75 86.94 -27.01
N LYS A 274 -21.64 87.35 -25.75
CA LYS A 274 -20.98 88.61 -25.29
C LYS A 274 -19.59 88.82 -25.92
N ILE A 275 -18.92 87.79 -26.35
CA ILE A 275 -17.62 87.77 -27.01
C ILE A 275 -17.63 88.62 -28.30
N PHE A 276 -18.76 88.69 -29.00
CA PHE A 276 -18.89 89.51 -30.21
C PHE A 276 -19.35 90.96 -29.94
N LYS A 277 -19.83 91.22 -28.73
CA LYS A 277 -20.22 92.62 -28.37
C LYS A 277 -19.00 93.48 -28.07
N ASP A 278 -17.88 92.94 -27.67
CA ASP A 278 -16.65 93.71 -27.37
C ASP A 278 -15.82 94.02 -28.63
N VAL A 279 -15.99 93.28 -29.72
CA VAL A 279 -15.28 93.55 -31.00
C VAL A 279 -15.89 94.67 -31.79
N SER A 280 -17.16 95.09 -31.54
CA SER A 280 -17.85 96.16 -32.19
C SER A 280 -17.81 97.50 -31.47
N GLY A 281 -16.87 97.56 -30.49
CA GLY A 281 -16.65 98.76 -29.66
C GLY A 281 -16.12 99.94 -30.47
N ARG A 282 -17.03 100.65 -31.02
CA ARG A 282 -17.08 102.08 -31.15
C ARG A 282 -18.49 102.50 -30.87
#